data_710bfe9fa4f7838e746039da73cf0cd4
#
_entry.id   710bfe9fa4f7838e746039da73cf0cd4
#
_cell.length_a   1.000
_cell.length_b   1.000
_cell.length_c   1.000
_cell.angle_alpha   90.00
_cell.angle_beta   90.00
_cell.angle_gamma   90.00
#
_symmetry.space_group_name_H-M   'P 1'
#
loop_
_entity.id
_entity.type
_entity.pdbx_description
1 polymer ?
#
loop_
_entity_poly.entity_id
_entity_poly.type
_entity_poly.pdbx_seq_one_letter_code
_entity_poly.pdbx_strand_id
1 'polypeptide(L)'
;LGDLRGMKYLFREGADPIHTWIDIDGTGLGRIVNKGLGSHRFRVTFRGPGGHSWGAFGMASPAHALGRGIRHFQDVADTLTRSGPRTSYNVGRLGGGTSVNSIPFEAWMEVDMRSESEESLGRIDAAFRDAMRRALAEENALRRAGPEIELELDQIGDRPSGEVADDHPLVERAIAVMPLFGAVPALTRSSTDSNIPISLGIPAVTIGSGGIGSGAHSPGEWWINRDGHLGIQANLLLLVSEAGLAEPIP
;
A
#
# COMPACT_ATOMS: atom_id res chain seq x y z
N LEU A 1 -9.67 1.07 -2.44
CA LEU A 1 -9.77 -0.16 -3.22
C LEU A 1 -9.32 0.11 -4.65
N GLY A 2 -8.88 -0.92 -5.38
CA GLY A 2 -8.43 -0.76 -6.76
C GLY A 2 -7.18 0.10 -6.93
N ASP A 3 -6.29 0.11 -5.95
CA ASP A 3 -5.01 0.79 -5.96
C ASP A 3 -5.09 2.30 -6.24
N LEU A 4 -6.04 2.98 -5.62
CA LEU A 4 -6.28 4.43 -5.74
C LEU A 4 -6.56 4.91 -7.18
N ARG A 5 -7.04 4.03 -8.07
CA ARG A 5 -7.28 4.38 -9.49
C ARG A 5 -8.19 5.59 -9.68
N GLY A 6 -9.22 5.72 -8.82
CA GLY A 6 -10.10 6.89 -8.82
C GLY A 6 -9.35 8.17 -8.53
N MET A 7 -8.50 8.16 -7.50
CA MET A 7 -7.68 9.30 -7.13
C MET A 7 -6.63 9.60 -8.20
N LYS A 8 -5.93 8.59 -8.72
CA LYS A 8 -4.97 8.76 -9.83
C LYS A 8 -5.64 9.38 -11.06
N TYR A 9 -6.90 9.04 -11.34
CA TYR A 9 -7.67 9.65 -12.42
C TYR A 9 -8.08 11.11 -12.11
N LEU A 10 -8.53 11.37 -10.88
CA LEU A 10 -8.96 12.71 -10.45
C LEU A 10 -7.81 13.72 -10.49
N PHE A 11 -6.63 13.31 -10.06
CA PHE A 11 -5.43 14.16 -10.01
C PHE A 11 -4.50 13.99 -11.23
N ARG A 12 -5.00 13.48 -12.36
CA ARG A 12 -4.22 13.35 -13.59
C ARG A 12 -3.86 14.69 -14.19
N GLU A 13 -2.83 14.71 -15.02
CA GLU A 13 -2.46 15.90 -15.81
C GLU A 13 -3.65 16.40 -16.64
N GLY A 14 -3.82 17.73 -16.68
CA GLY A 14 -4.94 18.38 -17.40
C GLY A 14 -6.30 18.29 -16.72
N ALA A 15 -6.39 17.78 -15.49
CA ALA A 15 -7.62 17.89 -14.69
C ALA A 15 -7.77 19.30 -14.10
N ASP A 16 -9.00 19.64 -13.68
CA ASP A 16 -9.24 20.89 -12.96
C ASP A 16 -8.39 20.97 -11.69
N PRO A 17 -7.85 22.16 -11.34
CA PRO A 17 -6.96 22.29 -10.20
C PRO A 17 -7.71 22.05 -8.88
N ILE A 18 -7.15 21.20 -8.05
CA ILE A 18 -7.60 20.94 -6.68
C ILE A 18 -6.51 21.49 -5.76
N HIS A 19 -6.86 22.44 -4.90
CA HIS A 19 -5.89 23.14 -4.04
C HIS A 19 -5.77 22.51 -2.65
N THR A 20 -6.81 21.84 -2.18
CA THR A 20 -6.87 21.17 -0.87
C THR A 20 -7.78 19.98 -0.96
N TRP A 21 -7.45 18.91 -0.22
CA TRP A 21 -8.25 17.69 -0.19
C TRP A 21 -8.63 17.30 1.23
N ILE A 22 -9.91 17.06 1.47
CA ILE A 22 -10.43 16.50 2.71
C ILE A 22 -11.08 15.16 2.36
N ASP A 23 -10.48 14.08 2.84
CA ASP A 23 -10.97 12.72 2.67
C ASP A 23 -11.75 12.29 3.92
N ILE A 24 -12.82 11.53 3.74
CA ILE A 24 -13.63 11.01 4.83
C ILE A 24 -13.56 9.48 4.77
N ASP A 25 -12.76 8.90 5.66
CA ASP A 25 -12.54 7.45 5.69
C ASP A 25 -12.44 6.93 7.13
N GLY A 26 -13.10 5.79 7.36
CA GLY A 26 -13.17 5.15 8.66
C GLY A 26 -14.24 5.73 9.58
N THR A 27 -14.25 5.25 10.80
CA THR A 27 -15.27 5.55 11.83
C THR A 27 -14.74 6.48 12.92
N GLY A 28 -15.63 7.01 13.74
CA GLY A 28 -15.28 7.85 14.87
C GLY A 28 -14.91 9.27 14.50
N LEU A 29 -14.45 10.00 15.51
CA LEU A 29 -13.93 11.37 15.41
C LEU A 29 -12.53 11.41 16.03
N GLY A 30 -11.81 12.49 15.78
CA GLY A 30 -10.51 12.76 16.40
C GLY A 30 -9.31 12.19 15.64
N ARG A 31 -9.45 11.10 14.89
CA ARG A 31 -8.37 10.61 14.02
C ARG A 31 -8.19 11.55 12.82
N ILE A 32 -6.99 12.07 12.66
CA ILE A 32 -6.59 12.94 11.55
C ILE A 32 -5.38 12.31 10.89
N VAL A 33 -5.52 11.85 9.65
CA VAL A 33 -4.41 11.31 8.86
C VAL A 33 -3.86 12.44 8.01
N ASN A 34 -2.71 12.94 8.38
CA ASN A 34 -1.95 13.94 7.63
C ASN A 34 -0.67 13.37 6.99
N LYS A 35 -0.45 12.06 7.17
CA LYS A 35 0.74 11.36 6.66
C LYS A 35 0.32 10.10 5.92
N GLY A 36 0.67 10.04 4.63
CA GLY A 36 0.42 8.90 3.77
C GLY A 36 1.43 7.77 3.98
N LEU A 37 0.95 6.54 4.12
CA LEU A 37 1.78 5.34 4.16
C LEU A 37 1.93 4.78 2.74
N GLY A 38 3.15 4.78 2.21
CA GLY A 38 3.44 4.22 0.90
C GLY A 38 3.42 2.70 0.88
N SER A 39 3.05 2.12 -0.26
CA SER A 39 3.13 0.67 -0.47
C SER A 39 3.36 0.29 -1.91
N HIS A 40 4.26 -0.69 -2.13
CA HIS A 40 4.43 -1.40 -3.38
C HIS A 40 3.98 -2.85 -3.22
N ARG A 41 3.23 -3.35 -4.19
CA ARG A 41 2.76 -4.74 -4.22
C ARG A 41 3.13 -5.38 -5.53
N PHE A 42 3.63 -6.60 -5.44
CA PHE A 42 4.03 -7.37 -6.62
C PHE A 42 3.38 -8.75 -6.61
N ARG A 43 2.99 -9.17 -7.81
CA ARG A 43 2.88 -10.58 -8.14
C ARG A 43 4.15 -11.00 -8.88
N VAL A 44 4.83 -11.97 -8.34
CA VAL A 44 6.03 -12.58 -8.93
C VAL A 44 5.63 -13.93 -9.45
N THR A 45 6.00 -14.23 -10.69
CA THR A 45 5.72 -15.54 -11.29
C THR A 45 6.99 -16.06 -11.96
N PHE A 46 7.44 -17.23 -11.55
CA PHE A 46 8.42 -18.00 -12.28
C PHE A 46 7.69 -19.01 -13.15
N ARG A 47 8.08 -19.11 -14.44
CA ARG A 47 7.49 -20.04 -15.42
C ARG A 47 8.55 -20.91 -16.06
N GLY A 48 8.20 -22.17 -16.31
CA GLY A 48 9.06 -23.13 -16.97
C GLY A 48 8.25 -24.23 -17.66
N PRO A 49 8.92 -25.16 -18.34
CA PRO A 49 8.22 -26.20 -19.11
C PRO A 49 7.48 -27.22 -18.26
N GLY A 50 7.85 -27.33 -16.98
CA GLY A 50 7.36 -28.44 -16.14
C GLY A 50 7.91 -29.80 -16.56
N GLY A 51 7.58 -30.84 -15.81
CA GLY A 51 8.01 -32.18 -16.17
C GLY A 51 7.83 -33.19 -15.04
N HIS A 52 8.06 -34.48 -15.36
CA HIS A 52 8.02 -35.52 -14.35
C HIS A 52 9.25 -35.44 -13.44
N SER A 53 9.09 -35.38 -12.13
CA SER A 53 10.16 -35.10 -11.16
C SER A 53 11.36 -36.05 -11.28
N TRP A 54 11.16 -37.32 -11.65
CA TRP A 54 12.22 -38.29 -11.89
C TRP A 54 12.73 -38.22 -13.32
N GLY A 55 11.86 -38.32 -14.34
CA GLY A 55 12.25 -38.39 -15.73
C GLY A 55 12.87 -37.11 -16.30
N ALA A 56 12.48 -35.95 -15.75
CA ALA A 56 13.00 -34.63 -16.11
C ALA A 56 13.92 -34.04 -15.04
N PHE A 57 14.47 -34.89 -14.16
CA PHE A 57 15.38 -34.44 -13.12
C PHE A 57 16.58 -33.70 -13.65
N GLY A 58 16.82 -32.49 -13.10
CA GLY A 58 17.88 -31.59 -13.58
C GLY A 58 17.40 -30.43 -14.44
N MET A 59 16.10 -30.38 -14.75
CA MET A 59 15.48 -29.15 -15.28
C MET A 59 15.36 -28.11 -14.18
N ALA A 60 15.41 -26.83 -14.57
CA ALA A 60 15.13 -25.72 -13.65
C ALA A 60 13.69 -25.78 -13.15
N SER A 61 13.48 -25.47 -11.86
CA SER A 61 12.18 -25.53 -11.20
C SER A 61 11.71 -24.17 -10.77
N PRO A 62 10.56 -23.69 -11.27
CA PRO A 62 9.92 -22.48 -10.76
C PRO A 62 9.75 -22.42 -9.25
N ALA A 63 9.42 -23.54 -8.59
CA ALA A 63 9.28 -23.61 -7.16
C ALA A 63 10.61 -23.42 -6.40
N HIS A 64 11.70 -23.98 -6.92
CA HIS A 64 13.03 -23.77 -6.33
C HIS A 64 13.50 -22.33 -6.51
N ALA A 65 13.28 -21.71 -7.68
CA ALA A 65 13.57 -20.31 -7.92
C ALA A 65 12.78 -19.42 -6.96
N LEU A 66 11.46 -19.69 -6.77
CA LEU A 66 10.63 -18.94 -5.83
C LEU A 66 11.17 -19.04 -4.39
N GLY A 67 11.53 -20.23 -3.93
CA GLY A 67 12.12 -20.43 -2.60
C GLY A 67 13.44 -19.67 -2.40
N ARG A 68 14.33 -19.67 -3.41
CA ARG A 68 15.56 -18.86 -3.42
C ARG A 68 15.25 -17.38 -3.35
N GLY A 69 14.29 -16.90 -4.16
CA GLY A 69 13.88 -15.51 -4.20
C GLY A 69 13.36 -15.02 -2.86
N ILE A 70 12.52 -15.78 -2.20
CA ILE A 70 12.03 -15.47 -0.85
C ILE A 70 13.21 -15.37 0.13
N ARG A 71 14.13 -16.34 0.10
CA ARG A 71 15.30 -16.34 0.98
C ARG A 71 16.20 -15.14 0.74
N HIS A 72 16.59 -14.85 -0.52
CA HIS A 72 17.42 -13.71 -0.85
C HIS A 72 16.79 -12.39 -0.45
N PHE A 73 15.49 -12.25 -0.69
CA PHE A 73 14.77 -11.04 -0.29
C PHE A 73 14.75 -10.87 1.23
N GLN A 74 14.40 -11.92 1.96
CA GLN A 74 14.36 -11.89 3.42
C GLN A 74 15.71 -11.48 4.03
N ASP A 75 16.82 -12.05 3.56
CA ASP A 75 18.16 -11.76 4.08
C ASP A 75 18.52 -10.26 4.00
N VAL A 76 18.10 -9.58 2.92
CA VAL A 76 18.34 -8.15 2.74
C VAL A 76 17.29 -7.31 3.45
N ALA A 77 16.01 -7.68 3.32
CA ALA A 77 14.89 -6.94 3.88
C ALA A 77 14.93 -6.88 5.42
N ASP A 78 15.34 -7.97 6.08
CA ASP A 78 15.51 -8.00 7.53
C ASP A 78 16.54 -6.96 8.01
N THR A 79 17.57 -6.68 7.21
CA THR A 79 18.53 -5.63 7.51
C THR A 79 17.97 -4.24 7.27
N LEU A 80 17.30 -4.03 6.13
CA LEU A 80 16.74 -2.73 5.74
C LEU A 80 15.61 -2.26 6.66
N THR A 81 14.88 -3.20 7.29
CA THR A 81 13.72 -2.88 8.14
C THR A 81 14.05 -2.68 9.62
N ARG A 82 15.31 -2.89 10.04
CA ARG A 82 15.73 -2.79 11.47
C ARG A 82 15.95 -1.37 11.97
N SER A 83 16.15 -0.41 11.07
CA SER A 83 16.50 0.96 11.43
C SER A 83 15.97 1.96 10.41
N GLY A 84 15.87 3.23 10.81
CA GLY A 84 15.34 4.31 9.97
C GLY A 84 13.82 4.38 10.03
N PRO A 85 13.17 4.99 9.01
CA PRO A 85 11.73 5.06 8.91
C PRO A 85 11.10 3.66 8.93
N ARG A 86 9.97 3.52 9.62
CA ARG A 86 9.29 2.22 9.72
C ARG A 86 8.98 1.68 8.32
N THR A 87 9.59 0.53 8.03
CA THR A 87 9.44 -0.19 6.77
C THR A 87 9.08 -1.63 7.08
N SER A 88 8.20 -2.21 6.30
CA SER A 88 7.75 -3.59 6.48
C SER A 88 7.61 -4.29 5.13
N TYR A 89 7.68 -5.62 5.15
CA TYR A 89 7.38 -6.47 4.01
C TYR A 89 6.65 -7.72 4.46
N ASN A 90 5.91 -8.31 3.54
CA ASN A 90 5.23 -9.58 3.78
C ASN A 90 5.01 -10.34 2.48
N VAL A 91 5.36 -11.63 2.45
CA VAL A 91 4.90 -12.57 1.42
C VAL A 91 3.55 -13.09 1.89
N GLY A 92 2.48 -12.48 1.39
CA GLY A 92 1.13 -12.73 1.88
C GLY A 92 0.44 -13.93 1.24
N ARG A 93 0.83 -14.25 0.00
CA ARG A 93 0.26 -15.38 -0.75
C ARG A 93 1.33 -16.05 -1.58
N LEU A 94 1.26 -17.34 -1.74
CA LEU A 94 2.11 -18.12 -2.62
C LEU A 94 1.34 -19.34 -3.16
N GLY A 95 1.75 -19.83 -4.32
CA GLY A 95 1.12 -20.99 -4.95
C GLY A 95 1.90 -21.49 -6.16
N GLY A 96 1.35 -22.52 -6.80
CA GLY A 96 1.91 -23.15 -7.97
C GLY A 96 1.97 -24.67 -7.85
N GLY A 97 2.35 -25.32 -8.94
CA GLY A 97 2.42 -26.77 -9.03
C GLY A 97 1.05 -27.45 -9.16
N THR A 98 1.08 -28.73 -9.53
CA THR A 98 -0.11 -29.54 -9.75
C THR A 98 -0.06 -30.88 -8.99
N SER A 99 1.13 -31.41 -8.77
CA SER A 99 1.34 -32.73 -8.17
C SER A 99 2.72 -32.80 -7.52
N VAL A 100 2.85 -33.60 -6.46
CA VAL A 100 4.11 -33.79 -5.75
C VAL A 100 5.23 -34.39 -6.60
N ASN A 101 4.91 -35.17 -7.64
CA ASN A 101 5.84 -35.81 -8.53
C ASN A 101 6.03 -35.06 -9.87
N SER A 102 5.68 -33.77 -9.90
CA SER A 102 5.86 -32.91 -11.07
C SER A 102 6.76 -31.72 -10.73
N ILE A 103 7.72 -31.43 -11.63
CA ILE A 103 8.38 -30.12 -11.64
C ILE A 103 7.31 -29.12 -12.07
N PRO A 104 7.04 -28.07 -11.28
CA PRO A 104 6.02 -27.10 -11.64
C PRO A 104 6.32 -26.41 -12.97
N PHE A 105 5.29 -26.09 -13.74
CA PHE A 105 5.40 -25.16 -14.87
C PHE A 105 5.23 -23.71 -14.43
N GLU A 106 4.70 -23.48 -13.23
CA GLU A 106 4.53 -22.16 -12.62
C GLU A 106 4.66 -22.24 -11.11
N ALA A 107 5.33 -21.23 -10.52
CA ALA A 107 5.26 -20.93 -9.10
C ALA A 107 5.23 -19.41 -8.92
N TRP A 108 4.40 -18.93 -8.00
CA TRP A 108 4.16 -17.50 -7.81
C TRP A 108 4.01 -17.11 -6.34
N MET A 109 4.23 -15.83 -6.07
CA MET A 109 3.88 -15.20 -4.78
C MET A 109 3.33 -13.79 -4.98
N GLU A 110 2.62 -13.29 -3.97
CA GLU A 110 2.24 -11.88 -3.85
C GLU A 110 2.89 -11.30 -2.60
N VAL A 111 3.53 -10.14 -2.80
CA VAL A 111 4.33 -9.44 -1.78
C VAL A 111 3.77 -8.05 -1.57
N ASP A 112 3.65 -7.64 -0.30
CA ASP A 112 3.31 -6.28 0.13
C ASP A 112 4.53 -5.69 0.83
N MET A 113 4.98 -4.53 0.37
CA MET A 113 6.05 -3.73 0.98
C MET A 113 5.49 -2.36 1.33
N ARG A 114 5.79 -1.87 2.55
CA ARG A 114 5.29 -0.56 3.02
C ARG A 114 6.39 0.22 3.69
N SER A 115 6.33 1.55 3.56
CA SER A 115 7.22 2.44 4.29
C SER A 115 6.59 3.80 4.57
N GLU A 116 7.06 4.42 5.65
CA GLU A 116 6.77 5.83 5.98
C GLU A 116 7.59 6.80 5.12
N SER A 117 8.60 6.30 4.40
CA SER A 117 9.51 7.06 3.55
C SER A 117 9.54 6.47 2.14
N GLU A 118 9.40 7.34 1.15
CA GLU A 118 9.50 6.96 -0.27
C GLU A 118 10.88 6.40 -0.59
N GLU A 119 11.95 7.01 -0.05
CA GLU A 119 13.32 6.53 -0.24
C GLU A 119 13.49 5.11 0.32
N SER A 120 12.97 4.84 1.52
CA SER A 120 13.05 3.51 2.13
C SER A 120 12.20 2.48 1.39
N LEU A 121 11.03 2.90 0.86
CA LEU A 121 10.19 2.06 0.01
C LEU A 121 10.92 1.72 -1.29
N GLY A 122 11.56 2.69 -1.94
CA GLY A 122 12.36 2.46 -3.14
C GLY A 122 13.56 1.53 -2.90
N ARG A 123 14.22 1.64 -1.74
CA ARG A 123 15.34 0.74 -1.39
C ARG A 123 14.90 -0.70 -1.21
N ILE A 124 13.80 -0.95 -0.51
CA ILE A 124 13.30 -2.32 -0.32
C ILE A 124 12.73 -2.90 -1.61
N ASP A 125 12.11 -2.08 -2.48
CA ASP A 125 11.66 -2.49 -3.82
C ASP A 125 12.85 -2.91 -4.69
N ALA A 126 13.91 -2.11 -4.74
CA ALA A 126 15.12 -2.46 -5.50
C ALA A 126 15.73 -3.77 -5.00
N ALA A 127 15.86 -3.94 -3.69
CA ALA A 127 16.38 -5.17 -3.09
C ALA A 127 15.48 -6.38 -3.41
N PHE A 128 14.16 -6.20 -3.43
CA PHE A 128 13.22 -7.24 -3.81
C PHE A 128 13.40 -7.66 -5.27
N ARG A 129 13.44 -6.71 -6.20
CA ARG A 129 13.63 -7.01 -7.63
C ARG A 129 14.97 -7.71 -7.90
N ASP A 130 16.02 -7.27 -7.23
CA ASP A 130 17.36 -7.90 -7.37
C ASP A 130 17.37 -9.33 -6.80
N ALA A 131 16.72 -9.57 -5.66
CA ALA A 131 16.57 -10.91 -5.10
C ALA A 131 15.86 -11.87 -6.07
N MET A 132 14.81 -11.42 -6.76
CA MET A 132 14.09 -12.24 -7.74
C MET A 132 14.95 -12.53 -8.98
N ARG A 133 15.66 -11.53 -9.51
CA ARG A 133 16.59 -11.73 -10.66
C ARG A 133 17.73 -12.67 -10.31
N ARG A 134 18.29 -12.53 -9.11
CA ARG A 134 19.33 -13.41 -8.61
C ARG A 134 18.84 -14.85 -8.49
N ALA A 135 17.64 -15.06 -7.94
CA ALA A 135 17.04 -16.38 -7.83
C ALA A 135 16.83 -17.06 -9.19
N LEU A 136 16.37 -16.29 -10.19
CA LEU A 136 16.26 -16.74 -11.58
C LEU A 136 17.61 -17.20 -12.14
N ALA A 137 18.64 -16.36 -12.00
CA ALA A 137 19.97 -16.65 -12.52
C ALA A 137 20.59 -17.88 -11.85
N GLU A 138 20.47 -18.01 -10.53
CA GLU A 138 20.99 -19.18 -9.79
C GLU A 138 20.28 -20.48 -10.20
N GLU A 139 18.94 -20.47 -10.31
CA GLU A 139 18.20 -21.67 -10.71
C GLU A 139 18.53 -22.09 -12.15
N ASN A 140 18.61 -21.13 -13.07
CA ASN A 140 18.99 -21.40 -14.45
C ASN A 140 20.45 -21.91 -14.59
N ALA A 141 21.37 -21.40 -13.78
CA ALA A 141 22.75 -21.85 -13.75
C ALA A 141 22.89 -23.28 -13.20
N LEU A 142 22.05 -23.72 -12.30
CA LEU A 142 22.03 -25.06 -11.72
C LEU A 142 21.36 -26.11 -12.62
N ARG A 143 20.67 -25.67 -13.63
CA ARG A 143 20.00 -26.51 -14.62
C ARG A 143 20.98 -27.42 -15.34
N ARG A 144 20.65 -28.70 -15.50
CA ARG A 144 21.43 -29.73 -16.22
C ARG A 144 20.75 -30.19 -17.50
N ALA A 145 19.47 -29.88 -17.69
CA ALA A 145 18.68 -30.26 -18.84
C ALA A 145 17.53 -29.28 -19.07
N GLY A 146 16.94 -29.27 -20.27
CA GLY A 146 15.78 -28.48 -20.63
C GLY A 146 16.07 -27.00 -20.83
N PRO A 147 15.08 -26.21 -21.19
CA PRO A 147 15.21 -24.76 -21.33
C PRO A 147 15.32 -24.04 -19.99
N GLU A 148 15.65 -22.77 -20.05
CA GLU A 148 15.61 -21.86 -18.91
C GLU A 148 14.18 -21.58 -18.48
N ILE A 149 14.02 -21.25 -17.21
CA ILE A 149 12.78 -20.68 -16.68
C ILE A 149 12.82 -19.16 -16.81
N GLU A 150 11.65 -18.54 -16.77
CA GLU A 150 11.44 -17.12 -16.92
C GLU A 150 10.87 -16.49 -15.63
N LEU A 151 11.08 -15.19 -15.46
CA LEU A 151 10.58 -14.38 -14.35
C LEU A 151 9.68 -13.27 -14.88
N GLU A 152 8.47 -13.20 -14.36
CA GLU A 152 7.54 -12.10 -14.52
C GLU A 152 7.38 -11.35 -13.19
N LEU A 153 7.55 -10.02 -13.21
CA LEU A 153 7.35 -9.12 -12.07
C LEU A 153 6.23 -8.14 -12.43
N ASP A 154 5.04 -8.41 -11.93
CA ASP A 154 3.87 -7.56 -12.14
C ASP A 154 3.60 -6.72 -10.88
N GLN A 155 3.67 -5.39 -11.03
CA GLN A 155 3.35 -4.45 -9.96
C GLN A 155 1.83 -4.28 -9.87
N ILE A 156 1.21 -4.95 -8.91
CA ILE A 156 -0.24 -4.99 -8.70
C ILE A 156 -0.74 -3.91 -7.73
N GLY A 157 0.16 -3.12 -7.16
CA GLY A 157 -0.18 -1.99 -6.29
C GLY A 157 0.99 -1.03 -6.16
N ASP A 158 0.65 0.28 -6.24
CA ASP A 158 1.57 1.40 -6.11
C ASP A 158 0.85 2.56 -5.45
N ARG A 159 1.21 2.83 -4.20
CA ARG A 159 0.69 3.95 -3.41
C ARG A 159 1.86 4.76 -2.90
N PRO A 160 1.95 6.05 -3.27
CA PRO A 160 3.03 6.91 -2.82
C PRO A 160 2.91 7.19 -1.32
N SER A 161 4.03 7.45 -0.67
CA SER A 161 4.08 8.03 0.67
C SER A 161 4.14 9.57 0.59
N GLY A 162 4.03 10.22 1.74
CA GLY A 162 4.19 11.65 1.87
C GLY A 162 3.59 12.17 3.17
N GLU A 163 3.74 13.46 3.43
CA GLU A 163 3.17 14.07 4.63
C GLU A 163 2.81 15.52 4.42
N VAL A 164 1.78 15.97 5.12
CA VAL A 164 1.46 17.37 5.37
C VAL A 164 1.97 17.69 6.76
N ALA A 165 2.74 18.78 6.89
CA ALA A 165 3.33 19.19 8.16
C ALA A 165 2.27 19.36 9.26
N ASP A 166 2.63 19.03 10.50
CA ASP A 166 1.69 19.05 11.62
C ASP A 166 1.21 20.48 11.93
N ASP A 167 1.98 21.51 11.56
CA ASP A 167 1.68 22.94 11.66
C ASP A 167 1.08 23.55 10.38
N HIS A 168 0.72 22.74 9.39
CA HIS A 168 0.06 23.25 8.19
C HIS A 168 -1.36 23.74 8.52
N PRO A 169 -1.81 24.89 7.99
CA PRO A 169 -3.12 25.49 8.33
C PRO A 169 -4.31 24.52 8.21
N LEU A 170 -4.35 23.64 7.21
CA LEU A 170 -5.39 22.61 7.08
C LEU A 170 -5.38 21.63 8.26
N VAL A 171 -4.18 21.20 8.70
CA VAL A 171 -4.03 20.25 9.82
C VAL A 171 -4.41 20.94 11.13
N GLU A 172 -3.99 22.18 11.34
CA GLU A 172 -4.36 22.98 12.51
C GLU A 172 -5.89 23.19 12.61
N ARG A 173 -6.55 23.49 11.47
CA ARG A 173 -8.02 23.57 11.43
C ARG A 173 -8.68 22.25 11.78
N ALA A 174 -8.19 21.14 11.23
CA ALA A 174 -8.72 19.82 11.58
C ALA A 174 -8.55 19.52 13.07
N ILE A 175 -7.40 19.85 13.67
CA ILE A 175 -7.16 19.73 15.11
C ILE A 175 -8.14 20.61 15.90
N ALA A 176 -8.34 21.85 15.49
CA ALA A 176 -9.21 22.80 16.20
C ALA A 176 -10.71 22.43 16.14
N VAL A 177 -11.16 21.77 15.08
CA VAL A 177 -12.54 21.34 14.90
C VAL A 177 -12.92 20.21 15.84
N MET A 178 -12.05 19.23 16.07
CA MET A 178 -12.40 17.98 16.76
C MET A 178 -12.93 18.21 18.21
N PRO A 179 -12.31 19.06 19.04
CA PRO A 179 -12.80 19.31 20.40
C PRO A 179 -14.19 19.94 20.46
N LEU A 180 -14.62 20.67 19.43
CA LEU A 180 -15.96 21.27 19.36
C LEU A 180 -17.06 20.20 19.31
N PHE A 181 -16.70 18.98 18.93
CA PHE A 181 -17.58 17.81 18.87
C PHE A 181 -17.22 16.74 19.91
N GLY A 182 -16.47 17.13 20.96
CA GLY A 182 -16.12 16.26 22.08
C GLY A 182 -15.05 15.22 21.79
N ALA A 183 -14.30 15.35 20.68
CA ALA A 183 -13.25 14.42 20.30
C ALA A 183 -11.84 14.96 20.63
N VAL A 184 -10.93 14.07 20.99
CA VAL A 184 -9.52 14.40 21.17
C VAL A 184 -8.80 14.18 19.85
N PRO A 185 -8.18 15.23 19.25
CA PRO A 185 -7.48 15.09 17.99
C PRO A 185 -6.22 14.25 18.13
N ALA A 186 -5.97 13.37 17.16
CA ALA A 186 -4.78 12.54 17.10
C ALA A 186 -4.25 12.47 15.64
N LEU A 187 -3.07 13.00 15.43
CA LEU A 187 -2.38 12.91 14.15
C LEU A 187 -1.86 11.49 13.93
N THR A 188 -2.10 10.94 12.78
CA THR A 188 -1.75 9.56 12.45
C THR A 188 -1.23 9.43 11.02
N ARG A 189 -0.57 8.29 10.75
CA ARG A 189 -0.16 7.86 9.41
C ARG A 189 -1.03 6.68 8.97
N SER A 190 -1.55 6.74 7.75
CA SER A 190 -2.33 5.63 7.16
C SER A 190 -2.28 5.67 5.64
N SER A 191 -2.68 4.58 4.99
CA SER A 191 -2.86 4.55 3.54
C SER A 191 -4.33 4.81 3.23
N THR A 192 -4.63 5.98 2.67
CA THR A 192 -5.98 6.47 2.34
C THR A 192 -5.96 7.10 0.96
N ASP A 193 -7.09 7.60 0.51
CA ASP A 193 -7.19 8.35 -0.73
C ASP A 193 -6.37 9.65 -0.71
N SER A 194 -6.07 10.19 0.47
CA SER A 194 -5.17 11.35 0.64
C SER A 194 -3.72 11.10 0.22
N ASN A 195 -3.28 9.83 0.05
CA ASN A 195 -1.92 9.55 -0.41
C ASN A 195 -1.59 10.22 -1.74
N ILE A 196 -2.55 10.26 -2.68
CA ILE A 196 -2.32 10.86 -4.01
C ILE A 196 -2.11 12.37 -3.92
N PRO A 197 -3.05 13.19 -3.39
CA PRO A 197 -2.81 14.63 -3.29
C PRO A 197 -1.57 14.97 -2.46
N ILE A 198 -1.33 14.29 -1.34
CA ILE A 198 -0.12 14.51 -0.52
C ILE A 198 1.15 14.30 -1.35
N SER A 199 1.23 13.24 -2.15
CA SER A 199 2.41 12.95 -2.98
C SER A 199 2.63 13.98 -4.09
N LEU A 200 1.60 14.70 -4.46
CA LEU A 200 1.64 15.81 -5.45
C LEU A 200 1.90 17.18 -4.79
N GLY A 201 2.14 17.21 -3.48
CA GLY A 201 2.35 18.46 -2.73
C GLY A 201 1.06 19.24 -2.47
N ILE A 202 -0.11 18.62 -2.69
CA ILE A 202 -1.42 19.22 -2.41
C ILE A 202 -1.77 18.92 -0.95
N PRO A 203 -2.06 19.93 -0.11
CA PRO A 203 -2.46 19.73 1.26
C PRO A 203 -3.69 18.82 1.37
N ALA A 204 -3.57 17.75 2.18
CA ALA A 204 -4.67 16.81 2.34
C ALA A 204 -4.70 16.22 3.75
N VAL A 205 -5.91 15.95 4.24
CA VAL A 205 -6.15 15.21 5.47
C VAL A 205 -7.25 14.18 5.25
N THR A 206 -7.16 13.05 5.97
CA THR A 206 -8.27 12.10 6.07
C THR A 206 -8.81 12.11 7.49
N ILE A 207 -10.12 12.24 7.63
CA ILE A 207 -10.82 12.31 8.91
C ILE A 207 -11.95 11.27 8.96
N GLY A 208 -12.40 10.94 10.18
CA GLY A 208 -13.45 9.93 10.37
C GLY A 208 -14.84 10.44 10.02
N SER A 209 -15.74 9.53 9.68
CA SER A 209 -17.13 9.80 9.32
C SER A 209 -18.07 9.94 10.53
N GLY A 210 -17.58 9.78 11.76
CA GLY A 210 -18.40 9.63 12.97
C GLY A 210 -18.90 8.20 13.17
N GLY A 211 -19.84 8.05 14.11
CA GLY A 211 -20.28 6.72 14.53
C GLY A 211 -19.21 5.91 15.26
N ILE A 212 -19.46 4.65 15.48
CA ILE A 212 -18.47 3.69 16.01
C ILE A 212 -18.47 2.43 15.17
N GLY A 213 -17.29 1.82 14.99
CA GLY A 213 -17.16 0.59 14.23
C GLY A 213 -15.89 -0.16 14.56
N SER A 214 -15.85 -1.40 14.16
CA SER A 214 -14.69 -2.29 14.34
C SER A 214 -14.67 -3.39 13.31
N GLY A 215 -13.58 -4.18 13.29
CA GLY A 215 -13.42 -5.32 12.38
C GLY A 215 -13.18 -4.93 10.92
N ALA A 216 -12.68 -3.72 10.65
CA ALA A 216 -12.42 -3.26 9.29
C ALA A 216 -11.64 -4.30 8.46
N HIS A 217 -12.03 -4.50 7.19
CA HIS A 217 -11.48 -5.47 6.25
C HIS A 217 -11.70 -6.94 6.62
N SER A 218 -12.69 -7.24 7.48
CA SER A 218 -13.05 -8.62 7.82
C SER A 218 -14.54 -8.89 7.57
N PRO A 219 -14.96 -10.18 7.47
CA PRO A 219 -16.38 -10.53 7.42
C PRO A 219 -17.19 -10.11 8.66
N GLY A 220 -16.51 -9.80 9.75
CA GLY A 220 -17.11 -9.31 11.00
C GLY A 220 -17.09 -7.79 11.12
N GLU A 221 -16.84 -7.06 10.05
CA GLU A 221 -16.89 -5.60 10.06
C GLU A 221 -18.29 -5.09 10.38
N TRP A 222 -18.37 -4.13 11.29
CA TRP A 222 -19.63 -3.52 11.70
C TRP A 222 -19.49 -2.01 11.94
N TRP A 223 -20.58 -1.31 11.78
CA TRP A 223 -20.72 0.11 12.10
C TRP A 223 -22.07 0.37 12.77
N ILE A 224 -22.07 1.24 13.79
CA ILE A 224 -23.27 1.68 14.50
C ILE A 224 -23.36 3.21 14.42
N ASN A 225 -24.52 3.72 14.04
CA ASN A 225 -24.81 5.14 14.01
C ASN A 225 -25.04 5.68 15.45
N ARG A 226 -23.97 5.68 16.25
CA ARG A 226 -23.94 6.36 17.54
C ARG A 226 -23.29 7.71 17.33
N ASP A 227 -24.09 8.78 17.45
CA ASP A 227 -23.62 10.16 17.27
C ASP A 227 -22.94 10.42 15.91
N GLY A 228 -23.27 9.65 14.87
CA GLY A 228 -22.71 9.80 13.53
C GLY A 228 -22.92 11.18 12.92
N HIS A 229 -24.00 11.88 13.33
CA HIS A 229 -24.26 13.26 12.93
C HIS A 229 -23.16 14.24 13.36
N LEU A 230 -22.43 13.96 14.44
CA LEU A 230 -21.30 14.79 14.86
C LEU A 230 -20.15 14.73 13.85
N GLY A 231 -19.95 13.56 13.20
CA GLY A 231 -19.00 13.42 12.10
C GLY A 231 -19.36 14.30 10.90
N ILE A 232 -20.63 14.29 10.51
CA ILE A 232 -21.13 15.13 9.42
C ILE A 232 -20.90 16.61 9.72
N GLN A 233 -21.25 17.05 10.95
CA GLN A 233 -21.09 18.44 11.37
C GLN A 233 -19.62 18.86 11.46
N ALA A 234 -18.73 17.99 11.98
CA ALA A 234 -17.29 18.27 12.06
C ALA A 234 -16.70 18.39 10.67
N ASN A 235 -17.06 17.49 9.77
CA ASN A 235 -16.58 17.51 8.38
C ASN A 235 -17.08 18.74 7.63
N LEU A 236 -18.33 19.14 7.82
CA LEU A 236 -18.87 20.36 7.22
C LEU A 236 -18.17 21.60 7.77
N LEU A 237 -17.94 21.66 9.08
CA LEU A 237 -17.24 22.81 9.69
C LEU A 237 -15.82 22.93 9.17
N LEU A 238 -15.10 21.80 9.05
CA LEU A 238 -13.75 21.80 8.47
C LEU A 238 -13.76 22.27 7.02
N LEU A 239 -14.69 21.78 6.20
CA LEU A 239 -14.83 22.18 4.80
C LEU A 239 -15.08 23.69 4.69
N VAL A 240 -16.01 24.24 5.47
CA VAL A 240 -16.35 25.67 5.46
C VAL A 240 -15.17 26.50 5.96
N SER A 241 -14.45 26.03 6.98
CA SER A 241 -13.27 26.70 7.53
C SER A 241 -12.10 26.77 6.54
N GLU A 242 -12.01 25.79 5.65
CA GLU A 242 -10.99 25.73 4.59
C GLU A 242 -11.39 26.56 3.36
N ALA A 243 -12.63 26.36 2.88
CA ALA A 243 -13.12 26.99 1.65
C ALA A 243 -13.52 28.48 1.87
N GLY A 244 -13.82 28.88 3.11
CA GLY A 244 -14.43 30.17 3.42
C GLY A 244 -15.92 30.19 3.09
N LEU A 245 -16.57 31.28 3.43
CA LEU A 245 -17.95 31.58 3.07
C LEU A 245 -17.97 32.60 1.93
N ALA A 246 -18.83 32.40 0.95
CA ALA A 246 -19.07 33.41 -0.06
C ALA A 246 -19.62 34.70 0.60
N GLU A 247 -19.15 35.87 0.13
CA GLU A 247 -19.77 37.12 0.56
C GLU A 247 -21.24 37.12 0.12
N PRO A 248 -22.15 37.70 0.94
CA PRO A 248 -23.54 37.86 0.50
C PRO A 248 -23.58 38.59 -0.82
N ILE A 249 -24.27 38.05 -1.79
CA ILE A 249 -24.53 38.76 -3.05
C ILE A 249 -25.36 40.00 -2.68
N PRO A 250 -24.90 41.21 -3.03
CA PRO A 250 -25.58 42.46 -2.69
C PRO A 250 -26.98 42.56 -3.31
#